data_153a2c14ba5ee4fe35b82a1d6830f2f0
#
_entry.id   153a2c14ba5ee4fe35b82a1d6830f2f0
#
_cell.length_a   1.000
_cell.length_b   1.000
_cell.length_c   1.000
_cell.angle_alpha   90.00
_cell.angle_beta   90.00
_cell.angle_gamma   90.00
#
_symmetry.space_group_name_H-M   'P 1'
#
loop_
_entity.id
_entity.type
_entity.pdbx_description
1 polymer ?
#
loop_
_entity_poly.entity_id
_entity_poly.type
_entity_poly.pdbx_seq_one_letter_code
_entity_poly.pdbx_strand_id
1 'polypeptide(L)'
;KDHPAAFHVDAVQAVGKLSVAPEELGIDFLTASAHKFHGPKGVGLLYTRKPDFFNLLHGGDQEDKRRASTENLISIAGMAQALKEATDQLDANYQYIQSLSERILTGLEDLDFYLNCTDSKLPHVLNIGFPGISNDILLLRLDMAGISVSTGSACTAGTVQPSHVLAAYYGEDSHRLKESIRISLSEFNTTAEVDTFITTIHKILGELHGI
;
A
#
# COMPACT_ATOMS: atom_id res chain seq x y z
N LYS A 1 -24.35 -2.21 -13.97
CA LYS A 1 -23.99 -3.18 -15.07
C LYS A 1 -24.38 -2.67 -16.47
N ASP A 2 -25.21 -1.64 -16.58
CA ASP A 2 -25.77 -1.16 -17.87
C ASP A 2 -25.14 0.15 -18.36
N HIS A 3 -24.02 0.60 -17.75
CA HIS A 3 -23.33 1.79 -18.19
C HIS A 3 -22.36 1.46 -19.34
N PRO A 4 -22.32 2.27 -20.44
CA PRO A 4 -21.48 1.99 -21.60
C PRO A 4 -19.96 2.20 -21.36
N ALA A 5 -19.59 2.89 -20.29
CA ALA A 5 -18.19 3.12 -19.95
C ALA A 5 -17.50 1.81 -19.54
N ALA A 6 -16.25 1.66 -19.96
CA ALA A 6 -15.40 0.58 -19.46
C ALA A 6 -15.03 0.83 -17.97
N PHE A 7 -15.09 -0.22 -17.17
CA PHE A 7 -14.71 -0.18 -15.77
C PHE A 7 -13.31 -0.81 -15.61
N HIS A 8 -12.32 0.05 -15.41
CA HIS A 8 -10.95 -0.36 -15.14
C HIS A 8 -10.60 -0.13 -13.66
N VAL A 9 -10.01 -1.11 -13.04
CA VAL A 9 -9.55 -1.07 -11.65
C VAL A 9 -8.04 -1.23 -11.60
N ASP A 10 -7.34 -0.27 -11.05
CA ASP A 10 -5.98 -0.47 -10.53
C ASP A 10 -6.09 -1.21 -9.19
N ALA A 11 -5.82 -2.52 -9.23
CA ALA A 11 -5.90 -3.40 -8.06
C ALA A 11 -4.52 -3.71 -7.45
N VAL A 12 -3.51 -2.89 -7.75
CA VAL A 12 -2.12 -3.07 -7.28
C VAL A 12 -2.04 -3.22 -5.76
N GLN A 13 -2.89 -2.53 -5.01
CA GLN A 13 -2.93 -2.63 -3.55
C GLN A 13 -3.99 -3.61 -3.01
N ALA A 14 -4.79 -4.23 -3.87
CA ALA A 14 -5.86 -5.15 -3.46
C ALA A 14 -5.52 -6.63 -3.73
N VAL A 15 -4.93 -6.93 -4.89
CA VAL A 15 -4.56 -8.30 -5.26
C VAL A 15 -3.55 -8.87 -4.25
N GLY A 16 -3.83 -10.08 -3.77
CA GLY A 16 -3.07 -10.75 -2.71
C GLY A 16 -3.37 -10.26 -1.29
N LYS A 17 -4.28 -9.29 -1.11
CA LYS A 17 -4.68 -8.75 0.20
C LYS A 17 -6.18 -8.78 0.45
N LEU A 18 -6.95 -8.83 -0.62
CA LEU A 18 -8.41 -9.00 -0.61
C LEU A 18 -8.80 -10.07 -1.62
N SER A 19 -9.94 -10.69 -1.39
CA SER A 19 -10.59 -11.52 -2.41
C SER A 19 -11.08 -10.60 -3.54
N VAL A 20 -10.52 -10.79 -4.73
CA VAL A 20 -10.89 -10.02 -5.92
C VAL A 20 -11.45 -10.98 -6.95
N ALA A 21 -12.75 -10.92 -7.20
CA ALA A 21 -13.46 -11.67 -8.23
C ALA A 21 -13.90 -10.72 -9.36
N PRO A 22 -13.07 -10.49 -10.38
CA PRO A 22 -13.33 -9.44 -11.38
C PRO A 22 -14.64 -9.63 -12.12
N GLU A 23 -15.03 -10.88 -12.40
CA GLU A 23 -16.28 -11.21 -13.09
C GLU A 23 -17.51 -10.85 -12.26
N GLU A 24 -17.52 -11.21 -10.97
CA GLU A 24 -18.62 -10.92 -10.04
C GLU A 24 -18.77 -9.42 -9.81
N LEU A 25 -17.62 -8.71 -9.71
CA LEU A 25 -17.57 -7.26 -9.54
C LEU A 25 -17.91 -6.49 -10.82
N GLY A 26 -18.02 -7.18 -11.96
CA GLY A 26 -18.31 -6.55 -13.24
C GLY A 26 -17.16 -5.72 -13.79
N ILE A 27 -15.92 -6.04 -13.41
CA ILE A 27 -14.72 -5.33 -13.85
C ILE A 27 -14.42 -5.72 -15.32
N ASP A 28 -14.17 -4.72 -16.15
CA ASP A 28 -13.78 -4.93 -17.57
C ASP A 28 -12.26 -5.11 -17.70
N PHE A 29 -11.48 -4.32 -16.95
CA PHE A 29 -10.02 -4.36 -16.91
C PHE A 29 -9.52 -4.26 -15.47
N LEU A 30 -8.52 -5.06 -15.13
CA LEU A 30 -7.87 -4.98 -13.83
C LEU A 30 -6.35 -5.09 -14.01
N THR A 31 -5.61 -4.23 -13.32
CA THR A 31 -4.15 -4.28 -13.30
C THR A 31 -3.63 -4.62 -11.91
N ALA A 32 -2.55 -5.41 -11.86
CA ALA A 32 -1.81 -5.68 -10.63
C ALA A 32 -0.31 -5.84 -10.92
N SER A 33 0.51 -5.64 -9.88
CA SER A 33 1.97 -5.73 -9.95
C SER A 33 2.48 -6.77 -8.97
N ALA A 34 3.30 -7.71 -9.46
CA ALA A 34 3.76 -8.87 -8.69
C ALA A 34 4.47 -8.50 -7.39
N HIS A 35 5.32 -7.47 -7.40
CA HIS A 35 6.07 -7.03 -6.23
C HIS A 35 5.21 -6.48 -5.07
N LYS A 36 3.91 -6.32 -5.27
CA LYS A 36 2.96 -5.90 -4.22
C LYS A 36 2.37 -7.06 -3.42
N PHE A 37 2.59 -8.29 -3.92
CA PHE A 37 2.27 -9.54 -3.24
C PHE A 37 3.48 -10.50 -3.25
N HIS A 38 4.67 -9.95 -3.02
CA HIS A 38 5.96 -10.63 -2.85
C HIS A 38 6.49 -11.38 -4.09
N GLY A 39 5.93 -11.11 -5.26
CA GLY A 39 6.45 -11.59 -6.53
C GLY A 39 7.61 -10.73 -7.05
N PRO A 40 8.22 -11.12 -8.19
CA PRO A 40 9.33 -10.39 -8.79
C PRO A 40 8.96 -8.96 -9.20
N LYS A 41 9.95 -8.05 -9.15
CA LYS A 41 9.83 -6.72 -9.74
C LYS A 41 9.85 -6.80 -11.27
N GLY A 42 9.21 -5.85 -11.94
CA GLY A 42 9.24 -5.73 -13.41
C GLY A 42 8.24 -6.64 -14.13
N VAL A 43 7.34 -7.30 -13.42
CA VAL A 43 6.23 -8.08 -13.97
C VAL A 43 4.92 -7.71 -13.29
N GLY A 44 3.85 -7.73 -14.04
CA GLY A 44 2.49 -7.52 -13.59
C GLY A 44 1.51 -8.21 -14.52
N LEU A 45 0.24 -8.07 -14.25
CA LEU A 45 -0.83 -8.66 -15.03
C LEU A 45 -1.88 -7.63 -15.43
N LEU A 46 -2.50 -7.87 -16.57
CA LEU A 46 -3.74 -7.23 -17.00
C LEU A 46 -4.80 -8.34 -17.14
N TYR A 47 -5.83 -8.28 -16.30
CA TYR A 47 -7.06 -9.01 -16.57
C TYR A 47 -7.93 -8.18 -17.51
N THR A 48 -8.52 -8.82 -18.50
CA THR A 48 -9.51 -8.18 -19.37
C THR A 48 -10.65 -9.14 -19.72
N ARG A 49 -11.87 -8.65 -19.56
CA ARG A 49 -13.09 -9.30 -20.02
C ARG A 49 -13.43 -8.90 -21.45
N LYS A 50 -12.93 -7.74 -21.91
CA LYS A 50 -13.14 -7.20 -23.24
C LYS A 50 -11.93 -7.54 -24.13
N PRO A 51 -12.09 -8.28 -25.22
CA PRO A 51 -10.98 -8.69 -26.06
C PRO A 51 -10.38 -7.54 -26.87
N ASP A 52 -11.18 -6.51 -27.15
CA ASP A 52 -10.81 -5.43 -28.07
C ASP A 52 -10.28 -4.22 -27.30
N PHE A 53 -8.97 -4.00 -27.36
CA PHE A 53 -8.30 -2.78 -26.92
C PHE A 53 -7.08 -2.52 -27.81
N PHE A 54 -6.64 -1.26 -27.84
CA PHE A 54 -5.46 -0.89 -28.61
C PHE A 54 -4.19 -1.27 -27.88
N ASN A 55 -3.31 -2.00 -28.58
CA ASN A 55 -2.00 -2.36 -28.04
C ASN A 55 -1.10 -1.13 -27.91
N LEU A 56 -0.38 -1.03 -26.80
CA LEU A 56 0.67 -0.02 -26.65
C LEU A 56 1.99 -0.48 -27.31
N LEU A 57 2.30 -1.79 -27.22
CA LEU A 57 3.52 -2.38 -27.75
C LEU A 57 3.16 -3.27 -28.95
N HIS A 58 3.59 -2.85 -30.12
CA HIS A 58 3.36 -3.55 -31.39
C HIS A 58 4.56 -4.39 -31.77
N GLY A 59 4.35 -5.49 -32.51
CA GLY A 59 5.39 -6.37 -33.03
C GLY A 59 4.91 -7.80 -33.21
N GLY A 60 5.52 -8.75 -32.51
CA GLY A 60 5.17 -10.16 -32.57
C GLY A 60 3.81 -10.51 -31.95
N ASP A 61 3.44 -11.77 -32.09
CA ASP A 61 2.11 -12.29 -31.74
C ASP A 61 1.98 -12.76 -30.27
N GLN A 62 2.92 -12.37 -29.39
CA GLN A 62 2.91 -12.73 -27.97
C GLN A 62 1.67 -12.17 -27.27
N GLU A 63 1.26 -12.81 -26.16
CA GLU A 63 0.08 -12.48 -25.37
C GLU A 63 -1.19 -12.32 -26.24
N ASP A 64 -1.43 -13.28 -27.15
CA ASP A 64 -2.53 -13.21 -28.11
C ASP A 64 -2.57 -11.93 -28.95
N LYS A 65 -1.42 -11.46 -29.41
CA LYS A 65 -1.20 -10.21 -30.17
C LYS A 65 -1.49 -8.93 -29.37
N ARG A 66 -1.58 -9.02 -28.03
CA ARG A 66 -1.92 -7.87 -27.18
C ARG A 66 -0.70 -7.13 -26.65
N ARG A 67 0.42 -7.83 -26.56
CA ARG A 67 1.69 -7.27 -26.05
C ARG A 67 2.87 -8.00 -26.68
N ALA A 68 3.50 -7.35 -27.62
CA ALA A 68 4.67 -7.89 -28.32
C ALA A 68 5.92 -8.01 -27.41
N SER A 69 6.91 -8.74 -27.87
CA SER A 69 8.18 -9.08 -27.23
C SER A 69 8.12 -10.37 -26.44
N THR A 70 9.25 -11.08 -26.40
CA THR A 70 9.42 -12.37 -25.71
C THR A 70 8.97 -12.27 -24.25
N GLU A 71 8.21 -13.24 -23.81
CA GLU A 71 7.68 -13.33 -22.45
C GLU A 71 8.80 -13.57 -21.45
N ASN A 72 8.75 -12.87 -20.31
CA ASN A 72 9.65 -13.08 -19.19
C ASN A 72 9.15 -14.26 -18.34
N LEU A 73 9.33 -15.48 -18.83
CA LEU A 73 8.78 -16.70 -18.21
C LEU A 73 9.24 -16.89 -16.76
N ILE A 74 10.48 -16.49 -16.41
CA ILE A 74 10.98 -16.62 -15.04
C ILE A 74 10.16 -15.74 -14.09
N SER A 75 9.97 -14.47 -14.46
CA SER A 75 9.19 -13.55 -13.62
C SER A 75 7.70 -13.88 -13.62
N ILE A 76 7.16 -14.36 -14.73
CA ILE A 76 5.75 -14.82 -14.82
C ILE A 76 5.52 -16.02 -13.89
N ALA A 77 6.40 -17.01 -13.91
CA ALA A 77 6.30 -18.17 -13.02
C ALA A 77 6.42 -17.76 -11.54
N GLY A 78 7.36 -16.85 -11.22
CA GLY A 78 7.49 -16.29 -9.86
C GLY A 78 6.27 -15.50 -9.42
N MET A 79 5.66 -14.71 -10.33
CA MET A 79 4.41 -14.00 -10.07
C MET A 79 3.25 -14.95 -9.79
N ALA A 80 3.11 -16.01 -10.60
CA ALA A 80 2.06 -16.99 -10.43
C ALA A 80 2.16 -17.73 -9.09
N GLN A 81 3.38 -18.12 -8.68
CA GLN A 81 3.62 -18.76 -7.40
C GLN A 81 3.31 -17.81 -6.24
N ALA A 82 3.79 -16.56 -6.29
CA ALA A 82 3.53 -15.57 -5.25
C ALA A 82 2.03 -15.25 -5.12
N LEU A 83 1.32 -15.15 -6.24
CA LEU A 83 -0.13 -14.95 -6.23
C LEU A 83 -0.87 -16.12 -5.60
N LYS A 84 -0.45 -17.35 -5.92
CA LYS A 84 -1.02 -18.55 -5.34
C LYS A 84 -0.84 -18.56 -3.81
N GLU A 85 0.38 -18.32 -3.32
CA GLU A 85 0.69 -18.29 -1.90
C GLU A 85 -0.11 -17.19 -1.17
N ALA A 86 -0.16 -15.98 -1.73
CA ALA A 86 -0.95 -14.87 -1.18
C ALA A 86 -2.45 -15.18 -1.13
N THR A 87 -2.97 -15.90 -2.13
CA THR A 87 -4.39 -16.30 -2.18
C THR A 87 -4.69 -17.43 -1.19
N ASP A 88 -3.83 -18.44 -1.11
CA ASP A 88 -4.00 -19.57 -0.20
C ASP A 88 -3.99 -19.14 1.28
N GLN A 89 -3.29 -18.06 1.61
CA GLN A 89 -3.13 -17.53 2.99
C GLN A 89 -3.90 -16.22 3.23
N LEU A 90 -4.76 -15.82 2.32
CA LEU A 90 -5.38 -14.49 2.30
C LEU A 90 -6.02 -14.10 3.64
N ASP A 91 -6.94 -14.94 4.13
CA ASP A 91 -7.70 -14.64 5.35
C ASP A 91 -6.81 -14.64 6.60
N ALA A 92 -5.87 -15.59 6.68
CA ALA A 92 -4.93 -15.67 7.80
C ALA A 92 -4.00 -14.45 7.85
N ASN A 93 -3.45 -14.06 6.70
CA ASN A 93 -2.58 -12.87 6.58
C ASN A 93 -3.36 -11.59 6.88
N TYR A 94 -4.59 -11.48 6.36
CA TYR A 94 -5.44 -10.32 6.64
C TYR A 94 -5.70 -10.16 8.14
N GLN A 95 -6.13 -11.21 8.82
CA GLN A 95 -6.41 -11.20 10.27
C GLN A 95 -5.14 -10.89 11.08
N TYR A 96 -4.02 -11.48 10.71
CA TYR A 96 -2.75 -11.23 11.38
C TYR A 96 -2.32 -9.77 11.25
N ILE A 97 -2.30 -9.23 10.03
CA ILE A 97 -1.94 -7.83 9.78
C ILE A 97 -2.92 -6.89 10.49
N GLN A 98 -4.20 -7.23 10.51
CA GLN A 98 -5.21 -6.47 11.25
C GLN A 98 -4.87 -6.43 12.75
N SER A 99 -4.48 -7.55 13.35
CA SER A 99 -4.09 -7.60 14.76
C SER A 99 -2.86 -6.73 15.06
N LEU A 100 -1.89 -6.68 14.16
CA LEU A 100 -0.72 -5.79 14.27
C LEU A 100 -1.13 -4.30 14.16
N SER A 101 -2.02 -3.99 13.24
CA SER A 101 -2.56 -2.63 13.06
C SER A 101 -3.33 -2.16 14.31
N GLU A 102 -4.20 -3.00 14.83
CA GLU A 102 -4.96 -2.73 16.06
C GLU A 102 -4.03 -2.57 17.27
N ARG A 103 -2.97 -3.41 17.37
CA ARG A 103 -1.96 -3.29 18.42
C ARG A 103 -1.24 -1.95 18.39
N ILE A 104 -0.89 -1.43 17.19
CA ILE A 104 -0.30 -0.09 17.07
C ILE A 104 -1.29 0.95 17.61
N LEU A 105 -2.54 0.94 17.16
CA LEU A 105 -3.54 1.93 17.56
C LEU A 105 -3.79 1.91 19.06
N THR A 106 -3.95 0.73 19.65
CA THR A 106 -4.12 0.57 21.10
C THR A 106 -2.88 1.04 21.86
N GLY A 107 -1.68 0.73 21.34
CA GLY A 107 -0.43 1.15 21.97
C GLY A 107 -0.13 2.65 21.88
N LEU A 108 -0.90 3.40 21.10
CA LEU A 108 -0.77 4.87 20.97
C LEU A 108 -1.95 5.63 21.57
N GLU A 109 -2.94 4.95 22.19
CA GLU A 109 -4.21 5.56 22.62
C GLU A 109 -4.07 6.67 23.68
N ASP A 110 -2.96 6.69 24.42
CA ASP A 110 -2.61 7.74 25.41
C ASP A 110 -1.85 8.93 24.79
N LEU A 111 -1.53 8.90 23.51
CA LEU A 111 -0.91 9.98 22.77
C LEU A 111 -1.95 10.80 22.01
N ASP A 112 -1.66 12.09 21.80
CA ASP A 112 -2.45 12.91 20.90
C ASP A 112 -2.08 12.58 19.45
N PHE A 113 -2.96 11.84 18.76
CA PHE A 113 -2.79 11.50 17.36
C PHE A 113 -4.13 11.47 16.61
N TYR A 114 -4.07 11.52 15.31
CA TYR A 114 -5.23 11.32 14.45
C TYR A 114 -4.93 10.34 13.32
N LEU A 115 -5.95 9.62 12.89
CA LEU A 115 -5.90 8.82 11.66
C LEU A 115 -6.37 9.66 10.46
N ASN A 116 -5.61 9.56 9.38
CA ASN A 116 -6.10 10.01 8.09
C ASN A 116 -6.83 8.84 7.42
N CYS A 117 -8.07 9.09 6.99
CA CYS A 117 -8.96 8.08 6.44
C CYS A 117 -9.35 6.98 7.47
N THR A 118 -10.54 7.07 7.97
CA THR A 118 -11.09 6.16 8.99
C THR A 118 -12.03 5.11 8.42
N ASP A 119 -12.55 5.33 7.21
CA ASP A 119 -13.57 4.47 6.60
C ASP A 119 -12.93 3.46 5.65
N SER A 120 -13.36 2.20 5.72
CA SER A 120 -13.04 1.09 4.79
C SER A 120 -11.58 1.03 4.36
N LYS A 121 -10.65 0.93 5.31
CA LYS A 121 -9.21 0.84 5.04
C LYS A 121 -8.72 -0.60 5.05
N LEU A 122 -7.70 -0.86 4.24
CA LEU A 122 -6.92 -2.08 4.34
C LEU A 122 -6.00 -2.02 5.58
N PRO A 123 -5.86 -3.09 6.36
CA PRO A 123 -5.12 -3.08 7.63
C PRO A 123 -3.62 -2.91 7.46
N HIS A 124 -3.07 -3.17 6.27
CA HIS A 124 -1.63 -3.14 6.02
C HIS A 124 -1.05 -1.71 5.88
N VAL A 125 -1.88 -0.66 5.89
CA VAL A 125 -1.42 0.73 5.82
C VAL A 125 -2.16 1.56 6.85
N LEU A 126 -1.39 2.19 7.75
CA LEU A 126 -1.86 3.23 8.65
C LEU A 126 -1.24 4.56 8.24
N ASN A 127 -2.06 5.59 8.13
CA ASN A 127 -1.58 6.96 7.97
C ASN A 127 -1.98 7.75 9.23
N ILE A 128 -0.98 8.06 10.05
CA ILE A 128 -1.15 8.63 11.38
C ILE A 128 -0.45 9.99 11.43
N GLY A 129 -1.12 10.99 11.97
CA GLY A 129 -0.53 12.30 12.22
C GLY A 129 -0.44 12.60 13.73
N PHE A 130 0.60 13.33 14.11
CA PHE A 130 0.85 13.78 15.48
C PHE A 130 0.81 15.31 15.49
N PRO A 131 -0.21 15.94 16.10
CA PRO A 131 -0.38 17.40 16.08
C PRO A 131 0.85 18.15 16.55
N GLY A 132 1.30 19.13 15.76
CA GLY A 132 2.46 19.96 16.07
C GLY A 132 3.83 19.30 15.85
N ILE A 133 3.88 18.04 15.45
CA ILE A 133 5.12 17.30 15.22
C ILE A 133 5.42 17.21 13.72
N SER A 134 6.57 17.77 13.29
CA SER A 134 7.00 17.65 11.90
C SER A 134 7.26 16.21 11.52
N ASN A 135 6.61 15.76 10.46
CA ASN A 135 6.79 14.40 9.93
C ASN A 135 8.22 14.14 9.43
N ASP A 136 8.95 15.16 8.97
CA ASP A 136 10.35 15.01 8.54
C ASP A 136 11.25 14.73 9.75
N ILE A 137 11.01 15.42 10.89
CA ILE A 137 11.73 15.17 12.14
C ILE A 137 11.41 13.78 12.67
N LEU A 138 10.13 13.40 12.65
CA LEU A 138 9.69 12.10 13.13
C LEU A 138 10.25 10.97 12.27
N LEU A 139 10.23 11.12 10.94
CA LEU A 139 10.84 10.18 9.99
C LEU A 139 12.32 9.97 10.30
N LEU A 140 13.09 11.05 10.43
CA LEU A 140 14.52 10.99 10.73
C LEU A 140 14.80 10.30 12.07
N ARG A 141 14.04 10.64 13.12
CA ARG A 141 14.20 10.07 14.46
C ARG A 141 13.89 8.57 14.49
N LEU A 142 12.85 8.14 13.76
CA LEU A 142 12.51 6.72 13.60
C LEU A 142 13.58 5.98 12.82
N ASP A 143 14.08 6.55 11.72
CA ASP A 143 15.14 5.95 10.91
C ASP A 143 16.43 5.76 11.74
N MET A 144 16.83 6.75 12.52
CA MET A 144 17.95 6.63 13.47
C MET A 144 17.75 5.55 14.54
N ALA A 145 16.52 5.21 14.85
CA ALA A 145 16.17 4.12 15.77
C ALA A 145 16.03 2.75 15.02
N GLY A 146 16.32 2.70 13.73
CA GLY A 146 16.21 1.50 12.89
C GLY A 146 14.78 1.16 12.44
N ILE A 147 13.87 2.13 12.48
CA ILE A 147 12.46 1.96 12.11
C ILE A 147 12.17 2.77 10.86
N SER A 148 11.84 2.07 9.76
CA SER A 148 11.53 2.70 8.48
C SER A 148 10.03 2.93 8.34
N VAL A 149 9.66 4.19 8.16
CA VAL A 149 8.30 4.63 7.79
C VAL A 149 8.38 5.51 6.55
N SER A 150 7.27 6.04 6.08
CA SER A 150 7.30 6.98 4.96
C SER A 150 6.40 8.19 5.21
N THR A 151 6.73 9.30 4.55
CA THR A 151 5.90 10.51 4.47
C THR A 151 5.38 10.65 3.04
N GLY A 152 4.20 11.21 2.84
CA GLY A 152 3.63 11.42 1.52
C GLY A 152 3.26 10.14 0.76
N SER A 153 3.27 10.21 -0.57
CA SER A 153 3.04 9.05 -1.45
C SER A 153 4.35 8.32 -1.71
N ALA A 154 4.31 6.96 -1.72
CA ALA A 154 5.51 6.12 -1.90
C ALA A 154 6.22 6.30 -3.26
N CYS A 155 5.55 6.88 -4.25
CA CYS A 155 6.06 6.98 -5.62
C CYS A 155 6.95 8.23 -5.86
N THR A 156 7.07 9.12 -4.89
CA THR A 156 7.87 10.36 -4.99
C THR A 156 9.22 10.24 -4.31
N ALA A 157 9.89 9.10 -4.45
CA ALA A 157 11.24 8.90 -3.94
C ALA A 157 12.19 9.97 -4.50
N GLY A 158 12.69 10.85 -3.62
CA GLY A 158 13.64 11.91 -4.00
C GLY A 158 13.09 13.34 -3.96
N THR A 159 11.80 13.57 -3.78
CA THR A 159 11.24 14.91 -3.56
C THR A 159 10.36 14.92 -2.31
N VAL A 160 10.65 15.85 -1.40
CA VAL A 160 9.84 16.10 -0.18
C VAL A 160 8.59 16.87 -0.61
N GLN A 161 7.71 16.23 -1.38
CA GLN A 161 6.42 16.82 -1.72
C GLN A 161 5.34 16.25 -0.82
N PRO A 162 4.44 17.11 -0.30
CA PRO A 162 3.28 16.66 0.46
C PRO A 162 2.46 15.63 -0.30
N SER A 163 1.76 14.76 0.41
CA SER A 163 0.86 13.80 -0.22
C SER A 163 -0.26 14.49 -0.98
N HIS A 164 -0.31 14.33 -2.29
CA HIS A 164 -1.39 14.84 -3.13
C HIS A 164 -2.76 14.26 -2.71
N VAL A 165 -2.79 13.05 -2.13
CA VAL A 165 -4.00 12.43 -1.60
C VAL A 165 -4.50 13.19 -0.36
N LEU A 166 -3.61 13.49 0.59
CA LEU A 166 -3.96 14.27 1.77
C LEU A 166 -4.34 15.69 1.38
N ALA A 167 -3.62 16.30 0.42
CA ALA A 167 -3.94 17.63 -0.09
C ALA A 167 -5.33 17.69 -0.73
N ALA A 168 -5.69 16.69 -1.54
CA ALA A 168 -7.01 16.59 -2.15
C ALA A 168 -8.14 16.37 -1.12
N TYR A 169 -7.83 15.67 -0.01
CA TYR A 169 -8.82 15.34 1.01
C TYR A 169 -9.00 16.44 2.07
N TYR A 170 -7.90 17.07 2.50
CA TYR A 170 -7.89 18.03 3.61
C TYR A 170 -7.55 19.47 3.20
N GLY A 171 -7.18 19.71 1.93
CA GLY A 171 -6.71 21.00 1.42
C GLY A 171 -5.18 21.14 1.45
N GLU A 172 -4.64 21.96 0.54
CA GLU A 172 -3.20 22.16 0.36
C GLU A 172 -2.51 22.83 1.58
N ASP A 173 -3.26 23.62 2.35
CA ASP A 173 -2.77 24.32 3.55
C ASP A 173 -2.94 23.51 4.84
N SER A 174 -3.43 22.28 4.75
CA SER A 174 -3.69 21.46 5.94
C SER A 174 -2.39 21.08 6.66
N HIS A 175 -2.37 21.25 7.99
CA HIS A 175 -1.27 20.80 8.85
C HIS A 175 -1.00 19.29 8.72
N ARG A 176 -2.02 18.50 8.41
CA ARG A 176 -1.92 17.05 8.22
C ARG A 176 -0.88 16.64 7.19
N LEU A 177 -0.59 17.51 6.20
CA LEU A 177 0.41 17.24 5.17
C LEU A 177 1.84 17.21 5.73
N LYS A 178 2.08 17.91 6.83
CA LYS A 178 3.40 18.06 7.46
C LYS A 178 3.56 17.32 8.80
N GLU A 179 2.48 16.69 9.27
CA GLU A 179 2.43 16.00 10.57
C GLU A 179 2.21 14.49 10.42
N SER A 180 1.93 14.01 9.21
CA SER A 180 1.52 12.62 8.99
C SER A 180 2.65 11.74 8.50
N ILE A 181 2.75 10.56 9.07
CA ILE A 181 3.59 9.44 8.61
C ILE A 181 2.71 8.29 8.12
N ARG A 182 3.28 7.47 7.24
CA ARG A 182 2.65 6.23 6.77
C ARG A 182 3.42 5.02 7.26
N ILE A 183 2.75 4.17 8.01
CA ILE A 183 3.23 2.88 8.48
C ILE A 183 2.69 1.82 7.53
N SER A 184 3.56 0.94 7.04
CA SER A 184 3.18 -0.16 6.16
C SER A 184 3.54 -1.48 6.83
N LEU A 185 2.56 -2.36 6.96
CA LEU A 185 2.68 -3.67 7.60
C LEU A 185 2.57 -4.79 6.56
N SER A 186 3.14 -5.91 6.88
CA SER A 186 2.99 -7.16 6.13
C SER A 186 2.93 -8.35 7.09
N GLU A 187 2.63 -9.52 6.56
CA GLU A 187 2.62 -10.78 7.29
C GLU A 187 4.01 -11.20 7.83
N PHE A 188 5.07 -10.55 7.38
CA PHE A 188 6.44 -10.78 7.86
C PHE A 188 6.82 -9.94 9.07
N ASN A 189 6.02 -8.93 9.42
CA ASN A 189 6.26 -8.17 10.63
C ASN A 189 5.89 -8.99 11.88
N THR A 190 6.69 -8.81 12.92
CA THR A 190 6.46 -9.47 14.21
C THR A 190 5.81 -8.54 15.21
N THR A 191 5.13 -9.13 16.19
CA THR A 191 4.57 -8.38 17.34
C THR A 191 5.66 -7.60 18.09
N ALA A 192 6.88 -8.17 18.21
CA ALA A 192 8.00 -7.51 18.88
C ALA A 192 8.49 -6.26 18.12
N GLU A 193 8.46 -6.26 16.78
CA GLU A 193 8.77 -5.07 15.99
C GLU A 193 7.72 -3.98 16.19
N VAL A 194 6.44 -4.35 16.25
CA VAL A 194 5.35 -3.43 16.56
C VAL A 194 5.52 -2.81 17.96
N ASP A 195 5.86 -3.61 18.97
CA ASP A 195 6.12 -3.13 20.33
C ASP A 195 7.32 -2.18 20.39
N THR A 196 8.35 -2.48 19.61
CA THR A 196 9.52 -1.60 19.47
C THR A 196 9.12 -0.27 18.84
N PHE A 197 8.28 -0.28 17.80
CA PHE A 197 7.74 0.94 17.20
C PHE A 197 6.96 1.78 18.23
N ILE A 198 6.02 1.16 18.96
CA ILE A 198 5.19 1.83 19.97
C ILE A 198 6.08 2.49 21.03
N THR A 199 7.02 1.73 21.62
CA THR A 199 7.93 2.24 22.65
C THR A 199 8.78 3.40 22.11
N THR A 200 9.24 3.30 20.86
CA THR A 200 10.08 4.32 20.24
C THR A 200 9.29 5.60 19.96
N ILE A 201 8.05 5.49 19.49
CA ILE A 201 7.18 6.67 19.29
C ILE A 201 6.96 7.42 20.60
N HIS A 202 6.60 6.72 21.68
CA HIS A 202 6.41 7.35 23.00
C HIS A 202 7.66 8.11 23.45
N LYS A 203 8.83 7.48 23.31
CA LYS A 203 10.09 8.12 23.64
C LYS A 203 10.35 9.38 22.81
N ILE A 204 10.20 9.29 21.50
CA ILE A 204 10.46 10.41 20.58
C ILE A 204 9.52 11.58 20.88
N LEU A 205 8.22 11.31 21.03
CA LEU A 205 7.23 12.37 21.29
C LEU A 205 7.43 12.99 22.68
N GLY A 206 7.75 12.19 23.71
CA GLY A 206 8.11 12.70 25.03
C GLY A 206 9.31 13.67 24.98
N GLU A 207 10.38 13.32 24.26
CA GLU A 207 11.55 14.18 24.07
C GLU A 207 11.24 15.47 23.27
N LEU A 208 10.33 15.41 22.28
CA LEU A 208 9.94 16.57 21.47
C LEU A 208 9.00 17.53 22.21
N HIS A 209 8.15 17.01 23.11
CA HIS A 209 7.29 17.83 23.95
C HIS A 209 7.99 18.38 25.22
N GLY A 210 9.24 17.98 25.49
CA GLY A 210 10.02 18.46 26.65
C GLY A 210 9.56 17.88 27.99
N ILE A 211 8.97 16.69 27.95
CA ILE A 211 8.52 15.94 29.15
C ILE A 211 9.56 14.88 29.52
#